data_a616e03028f87946a68a11dbf1262480
#
_entry.id   a616e03028f87946a68a11dbf1262480
#
_cell.length_a   1.000
_cell.length_b   1.000
_cell.length_c   1.000
_cell.angle_alpha   90.00
_cell.angle_beta   90.00
_cell.angle_gamma   90.00
#
_symmetry.space_group_name_H-M   'P 1'
#
loop_
_entity.id
_entity.type
_entity.pdbx_description
1 polymer ?
#
loop_
_entity_poly.entity_id
_entity_poly.type
_entity_poly.pdbx_seq_one_letter_code
_entity_poly.pdbx_strand_id
1 'polypeptide(L)'
;MHLDARGLPISTASAKAAAAYDHLVTGYLTQRADTPARLTALLDADPNFALAHCMQGYFAMMAYKQATVAAAVQAARTAQGLAADATPRERTHIAALTAWAEGELDRTIALWESILRTHPHDVVAFRLAHFANFWLGRPQDMVSSVERVIPAWSDDMPGYASILACHSFAHEEAGNYLAAEPSGRRAIEIDPGDLWAAHAVAHVMEMQGRRSEGIEWLTALAPNWEGSHNLQHHLWWHCALFKLEYGDTAGVLELYDTRFRNLAAPLTVAAPDVYIDVQNAASALFRLQRLGVDVGSRWNELADKAEARIGDCVSAFTLPHWLMALTATGRTAAAERMIEGMRAFANGRGTVPRIVRDYALPIAEAQLAYAAGRYAEAVALMRPAIGGMYRLGGSHAQQDVLEQLFVDAALKAGSTADIRLALERVAGRRPIPPERFIGWREAANRAAMGPL
;
A
#
# COMPACT_ATOMS: atom_id res chain seq x y z
N MET A 1 -13.60 28.47 18.11
CA MET A 1 -13.77 27.01 18.11
C MET A 1 -15.02 26.68 17.32
N HIS A 2 -14.95 25.76 16.37
CA HIS A 2 -16.06 25.28 15.55
C HIS A 2 -16.21 23.77 15.73
N LEU A 3 -17.27 23.20 15.20
CA LEU A 3 -17.42 21.75 15.03
C LEU A 3 -17.13 21.39 13.57
N ASP A 4 -16.48 20.26 13.34
CA ASP A 4 -16.38 19.68 12.00
C ASP A 4 -17.71 18.97 11.61
N ALA A 5 -17.83 18.51 10.38
CA ALA A 5 -19.03 17.85 9.88
C ALA A 5 -19.41 16.55 10.63
N ARG A 6 -18.55 16.03 11.48
CA ARG A 6 -18.74 14.83 12.32
C ARG A 6 -18.98 15.18 13.79
N GLY A 7 -19.16 16.51 14.07
CA GLY A 7 -19.46 17.01 15.41
C GLY A 7 -18.25 17.12 16.36
N LEU A 8 -17.02 17.00 15.85
CA LEU A 8 -15.82 17.11 16.66
C LEU A 8 -15.36 18.56 16.78
N PRO A 9 -15.01 19.06 17.99
CA PRO A 9 -14.44 20.39 18.18
C PRO A 9 -13.10 20.55 17.46
N ILE A 10 -12.96 21.64 16.73
CA ILE A 10 -11.73 22.06 16.03
C ILE A 10 -11.33 23.46 16.46
N SER A 11 -10.01 23.70 16.61
CA SER A 11 -9.48 24.91 17.26
C SER A 11 -9.51 26.16 16.37
N THR A 12 -9.87 26.06 15.08
CA THR A 12 -9.99 27.25 14.23
C THR A 12 -11.07 28.21 14.74
N ALA A 13 -10.81 29.51 14.63
CA ALA A 13 -11.77 30.57 14.88
C ALA A 13 -12.59 30.96 13.63
N SER A 14 -12.20 30.46 12.46
CA SER A 14 -12.77 30.80 11.16
C SER A 14 -13.79 29.76 10.71
N ALA A 15 -15.05 30.17 10.50
CA ALA A 15 -16.06 29.31 9.87
C ALA A 15 -15.66 28.87 8.45
N LYS A 16 -14.95 29.75 7.70
CA LYS A 16 -14.40 29.43 6.38
C LYS A 16 -13.36 28.29 6.47
N ALA A 17 -12.48 28.33 7.47
CA ALA A 17 -11.48 27.29 7.67
C ALA A 17 -12.12 25.98 8.14
N ALA A 18 -13.17 26.02 8.98
CA ALA A 18 -13.91 24.81 9.35
C ALA A 18 -14.53 24.12 8.13
N ALA A 19 -15.19 24.87 7.24
CA ALA A 19 -15.73 24.33 6.00
C ALA A 19 -14.62 23.82 5.05
N ALA A 20 -13.48 24.52 4.97
CA ALA A 20 -12.34 24.07 4.17
C ALA A 20 -11.70 22.78 4.72
N TYR A 21 -11.67 22.60 6.05
CA TYR A 21 -11.23 21.36 6.68
C TYR A 21 -12.15 20.18 6.31
N ASP A 22 -13.46 20.36 6.39
CA ASP A 22 -14.41 19.30 5.98
C ASP A 22 -14.28 18.96 4.48
N HIS A 23 -14.07 19.99 3.65
CA HIS A 23 -13.82 19.79 2.22
C HIS A 23 -12.52 19.03 1.97
N LEU A 24 -11.45 19.34 2.70
CA LEU A 24 -10.18 18.61 2.64
C LEU A 24 -10.36 17.14 3.08
N VAL A 25 -11.00 16.90 4.22
CA VAL A 25 -11.22 15.54 4.75
C VAL A 25 -12.04 14.72 3.76
N THR A 26 -13.10 15.32 3.18
CA THR A 26 -13.88 14.64 2.13
C THR A 26 -12.99 14.26 0.94
N GLY A 27 -12.16 15.18 0.43
CA GLY A 27 -11.24 14.90 -0.67
C GLY A 27 -10.25 13.77 -0.35
N TYR A 28 -9.75 13.72 0.87
CA TYR A 28 -8.87 12.66 1.34
C TYR A 28 -9.59 11.30 1.42
N LEU A 29 -10.79 11.26 1.97
CA LEU A 29 -11.58 10.03 2.11
C LEU A 29 -12.00 9.45 0.76
N THR A 30 -12.46 10.32 -0.16
CA THR A 30 -12.90 9.93 -1.50
C THR A 30 -11.78 9.96 -2.54
N GLN A 31 -10.54 10.11 -2.08
CA GLN A 31 -9.31 9.96 -2.88
C GLN A 31 -9.26 10.86 -4.11
N ARG A 32 -9.66 12.14 -3.94
CA ARG A 32 -9.68 13.13 -5.01
C ARG A 32 -8.28 13.61 -5.36
N ALA A 33 -8.03 13.80 -6.66
CA ALA A 33 -6.75 14.29 -7.17
C ALA A 33 -6.47 15.76 -6.77
N ASP A 34 -7.52 16.54 -6.48
CA ASP A 34 -7.42 17.93 -6.04
C ASP A 34 -7.19 18.11 -4.53
N THR A 35 -7.05 17.02 -3.77
CA THR A 35 -6.79 17.05 -2.31
C THR A 35 -5.62 17.97 -1.91
N PRO A 36 -4.49 18.05 -2.65
CA PRO A 36 -3.44 19.01 -2.34
C PRO A 36 -3.88 20.48 -2.45
N ALA A 37 -4.70 20.80 -3.45
CA ALA A 37 -5.24 22.17 -3.59
C ALA A 37 -6.23 22.52 -2.47
N ARG A 38 -7.02 21.56 -1.99
CA ARG A 38 -7.90 21.72 -0.82
C ARG A 38 -7.10 21.99 0.45
N LEU A 39 -5.97 21.32 0.64
CA LEU A 39 -5.07 21.61 1.77
C LEU A 39 -4.51 23.02 1.70
N THR A 40 -4.07 23.49 0.53
CA THR A 40 -3.61 24.87 0.33
C THR A 40 -4.70 25.85 0.71
N ALA A 41 -5.91 25.65 0.22
CA ALA A 41 -7.05 26.52 0.53
C ALA A 41 -7.39 26.56 2.04
N LEU A 42 -7.23 25.44 2.76
CA LEU A 42 -7.40 25.39 4.21
C LEU A 42 -6.34 26.21 4.93
N LEU A 43 -5.05 26.03 4.58
CA LEU A 43 -3.93 26.76 5.18
C LEU A 43 -4.01 28.27 4.90
N ASP A 44 -4.49 28.67 3.71
CA ASP A 44 -4.74 30.08 3.36
C ASP A 44 -5.93 30.66 4.16
N ALA A 45 -6.93 29.83 4.48
CA ALA A 45 -8.10 30.28 5.24
C ALA A 45 -7.78 30.47 6.74
N ASP A 46 -6.89 29.68 7.32
CA ASP A 46 -6.40 29.81 8.69
C ASP A 46 -5.00 29.22 8.84
N PRO A 47 -3.94 30.04 8.70
CA PRO A 47 -2.56 29.60 8.85
C PRO A 47 -2.19 29.21 10.30
N ASN A 48 -3.04 29.54 11.28
CA ASN A 48 -2.83 29.22 12.68
C ASN A 48 -3.62 27.99 13.15
N PHE A 49 -4.25 27.27 12.25
CA PHE A 49 -4.99 26.05 12.57
C PHE A 49 -4.04 24.85 12.67
N ALA A 50 -3.73 24.42 13.90
CA ALA A 50 -2.76 23.36 14.18
C ALA A 50 -3.07 22.04 13.45
N LEU A 51 -4.35 21.63 13.37
CA LEU A 51 -4.73 20.38 12.70
C LEU A 51 -4.52 20.45 11.18
N ALA A 52 -4.63 21.63 10.54
CA ALA A 52 -4.30 21.80 9.14
C ALA A 52 -2.82 21.50 8.85
N HIS A 53 -1.91 21.94 9.72
CA HIS A 53 -0.50 21.59 9.64
C HIS A 53 -0.24 20.10 9.93
N CYS A 54 -1.05 19.47 10.80
CA CYS A 54 -0.99 18.02 10.96
C CYS A 54 -1.36 17.30 9.66
N MET A 55 -2.43 17.73 8.96
CA MET A 55 -2.81 17.16 7.66
C MET A 55 -1.70 17.35 6.62
N GLN A 56 -1.05 18.51 6.57
CA GLN A 56 0.10 18.76 5.71
C GLN A 56 1.24 17.77 5.98
N GLY A 57 1.58 17.58 7.23
CA GLY A 57 2.62 16.63 7.63
C GLY A 57 2.26 15.17 7.33
N TYR A 58 1.02 14.78 7.56
CA TYR A 58 0.53 13.44 7.25
C TYR A 58 0.61 13.15 5.74
N PHE A 59 0.21 14.07 4.88
CA PHE A 59 0.31 13.89 3.43
C PHE A 59 1.77 13.83 2.97
N ALA A 60 2.67 14.59 3.60
CA ALA A 60 4.09 14.49 3.34
C ALA A 60 4.67 13.10 3.71
N MET A 61 4.23 12.51 4.85
CA MET A 61 4.65 11.16 5.25
C MET A 61 4.02 10.07 4.38
N MET A 62 2.75 10.23 3.97
CA MET A 62 2.06 9.29 3.07
C MET A 62 2.62 9.25 1.65
N ALA A 63 3.45 10.23 1.27
CA ALA A 63 4.20 10.16 0.01
C ALA A 63 5.24 9.04 -0.01
N TYR A 64 5.62 8.50 1.16
CA TYR A 64 6.61 7.42 1.34
C TYR A 64 7.94 7.72 0.60
N LYS A 65 8.40 8.98 0.73
CA LYS A 65 9.66 9.46 0.16
C LYS A 65 10.54 10.08 1.25
N GLN A 66 11.82 9.76 1.26
CA GLN A 66 12.77 10.40 2.17
C GLN A 66 12.80 11.92 1.99
N ALA A 67 12.67 12.39 0.76
CA ALA A 67 12.67 13.82 0.42
C ALA A 67 11.53 14.62 1.08
N THR A 68 10.38 13.97 1.40
CA THR A 68 9.22 14.63 2.01
C THR A 68 9.23 14.61 3.54
N VAL A 69 10.12 13.83 4.16
CA VAL A 69 10.22 13.74 5.64
C VAL A 69 10.57 15.10 6.25
N ALA A 70 11.46 15.87 5.64
CA ALA A 70 11.82 17.21 6.15
C ALA A 70 10.61 18.15 6.18
N ALA A 71 9.72 18.08 5.19
CA ALA A 71 8.47 18.85 5.16
C ALA A 71 7.51 18.41 6.28
N ALA A 72 7.41 17.10 6.55
CA ALA A 72 6.63 16.59 7.67
C ALA A 72 7.16 17.04 9.03
N VAL A 73 8.48 17.02 9.22
CA VAL A 73 9.14 17.56 10.43
C VAL A 73 8.82 19.05 10.61
N GLN A 74 8.88 19.83 9.53
CA GLN A 74 8.56 21.26 9.59
C GLN A 74 7.08 21.48 9.93
N ALA A 75 6.17 20.75 9.33
CA ALA A 75 4.74 20.80 9.63
C ALA A 75 4.45 20.44 11.10
N ALA A 76 5.11 19.40 11.64
CA ALA A 76 5.01 19.02 13.04
C ALA A 76 5.48 20.14 13.98
N ARG A 77 6.60 20.81 13.67
CA ARG A 77 7.11 21.96 14.45
C ARG A 77 6.15 23.13 14.43
N THR A 78 5.58 23.46 13.25
CA THR A 78 4.58 24.52 13.13
C THR A 78 3.34 24.18 13.97
N ALA A 79 2.80 22.98 13.84
CA ALA A 79 1.66 22.53 14.64
C ALA A 79 1.96 22.55 16.14
N GLN A 80 3.17 22.17 16.55
CA GLN A 80 3.61 22.22 17.94
C GLN A 80 3.65 23.67 18.48
N GLY A 81 4.07 24.62 17.69
CA GLY A 81 4.03 26.06 18.04
C GLY A 81 2.61 26.59 18.27
N LEU A 82 1.62 25.96 17.68
CA LEU A 82 0.18 26.30 17.79
C LEU A 82 -0.57 25.44 18.84
N ALA A 83 0.12 24.56 19.55
CA ALA A 83 -0.51 23.58 20.45
C ALA A 83 -1.22 24.18 21.65
N ALA A 84 -0.90 25.43 22.05
CA ALA A 84 -1.53 26.10 23.19
C ALA A 84 -3.05 26.30 22.96
N ASP A 85 -3.44 26.66 21.75
CA ASP A 85 -4.83 26.92 21.35
C ASP A 85 -5.54 25.65 20.83
N ALA A 86 -4.80 24.56 20.62
CA ALA A 86 -5.33 23.31 20.12
C ALA A 86 -6.15 22.55 21.16
N THR A 87 -7.19 21.81 20.72
CA THR A 87 -7.93 20.88 21.59
C THR A 87 -7.04 19.73 22.08
N PRO A 88 -7.42 19.02 23.18
CA PRO A 88 -6.67 17.83 23.62
C PRO A 88 -6.51 16.78 22.50
N ARG A 89 -7.53 16.56 21.68
CA ARG A 89 -7.52 15.67 20.53
C ARG A 89 -6.51 16.11 19.49
N GLU A 90 -6.50 17.40 19.13
CA GLU A 90 -5.55 17.94 18.15
C GLU A 90 -4.11 17.90 18.67
N ARG A 91 -3.87 18.12 19.97
CA ARG A 91 -2.54 17.90 20.56
C ARG A 91 -2.06 16.46 20.43
N THR A 92 -2.98 15.48 20.48
CA THR A 92 -2.63 14.07 20.24
C THR A 92 -2.26 13.85 18.76
N HIS A 93 -2.96 14.50 17.80
CA HIS A 93 -2.54 14.49 16.40
C HIS A 93 -1.15 15.09 16.18
N ILE A 94 -0.83 16.20 16.85
CA ILE A 94 0.52 16.83 16.79
C ILE A 94 1.57 15.82 17.29
N ALA A 95 1.33 15.17 18.41
CA ALA A 95 2.22 14.14 18.96
C ALA A 95 2.37 12.94 18.02
N ALA A 96 1.29 12.52 17.37
CA ALA A 96 1.31 11.42 16.39
C ALA A 96 2.13 11.77 15.14
N LEU A 97 1.97 12.98 14.60
CA LEU A 97 2.77 13.43 13.47
C LEU A 97 4.25 13.53 13.82
N THR A 98 4.58 14.08 15.02
CA THR A 98 5.96 14.16 15.52
C THR A 98 6.59 12.76 15.59
N ALA A 99 5.89 11.80 16.19
CA ALA A 99 6.36 10.42 16.31
C ALA A 99 6.56 9.77 14.93
N TRP A 100 5.64 10.02 13.98
CA TRP A 100 5.80 9.48 12.61
C TRP A 100 7.01 10.05 11.89
N ALA A 101 7.21 11.35 11.97
CA ALA A 101 8.36 12.03 11.37
C ALA A 101 9.71 11.59 11.98
N GLU A 102 9.69 11.11 13.23
CA GLU A 102 10.84 10.52 13.94
C GLU A 102 11.02 9.01 13.62
N GLY A 103 10.13 8.39 12.84
CA GLY A 103 10.16 6.97 12.47
C GLY A 103 9.58 6.01 13.52
N GLU A 104 8.92 6.56 14.56
CA GLU A 104 8.31 5.81 15.67
C GLU A 104 6.86 5.39 15.33
N LEU A 105 6.70 4.58 14.26
CA LEU A 105 5.38 4.26 13.70
C LEU A 105 4.48 3.48 14.66
N ASP A 106 5.04 2.62 15.51
CA ASP A 106 4.27 1.94 16.56
C ASP A 106 3.65 2.93 17.57
N ARG A 107 4.42 3.95 17.97
CA ARG A 107 3.94 5.04 18.84
C ARG A 107 2.90 5.90 18.14
N THR A 108 3.10 6.17 16.87
CA THR A 108 2.16 6.94 16.03
C THR A 108 0.79 6.26 16.01
N ILE A 109 0.74 4.96 15.70
CA ILE A 109 -0.51 4.18 15.70
C ILE A 109 -1.16 4.19 17.10
N ALA A 110 -0.38 3.99 18.16
CA ALA A 110 -0.91 4.01 19.54
C ALA A 110 -1.56 5.36 19.89
N LEU A 111 -1.03 6.48 19.40
CA LEU A 111 -1.60 7.81 19.59
C LEU A 111 -2.91 7.98 18.81
N TRP A 112 -2.98 7.58 17.53
CA TRP A 112 -4.26 7.61 16.79
C TRP A 112 -5.31 6.70 17.43
N GLU A 113 -4.95 5.50 17.85
CA GLU A 113 -5.84 4.60 18.57
C GLU A 113 -6.31 5.18 19.93
N SER A 114 -5.48 6.01 20.58
CA SER A 114 -5.89 6.72 21.79
C SER A 114 -6.96 7.78 21.51
N ILE A 115 -6.88 8.46 20.36
CA ILE A 115 -7.93 9.38 19.87
C ILE A 115 -9.24 8.62 19.68
N LEU A 116 -9.19 7.49 18.97
CA LEU A 116 -10.37 6.70 18.60
C LEU A 116 -11.12 6.13 19.80
N ARG A 117 -10.46 5.88 20.93
CA ARG A 117 -11.11 5.44 22.16
C ARG A 117 -12.07 6.48 22.76
N THR A 118 -11.81 7.76 22.55
CA THR A 118 -12.60 8.86 23.10
C THR A 118 -13.36 9.65 22.03
N HIS A 119 -12.91 9.57 20.77
CA HIS A 119 -13.49 10.27 19.64
C HIS A 119 -13.62 9.30 18.44
N PRO A 120 -14.57 8.35 18.49
CA PRO A 120 -14.72 7.34 17.43
C PRO A 120 -15.09 7.93 16.06
N HIS A 121 -15.54 9.19 16.01
CA HIS A 121 -15.84 9.92 14.78
C HIS A 121 -14.60 10.62 14.18
N ASP A 122 -13.40 10.47 14.77
CA ASP A 122 -12.18 11.01 14.17
C ASP A 122 -11.72 10.13 13.00
N VAL A 123 -12.33 10.39 11.86
CA VAL A 123 -12.09 9.62 10.64
C VAL A 123 -10.65 9.77 10.12
N VAL A 124 -9.98 10.87 10.44
CA VAL A 124 -8.57 11.09 10.05
C VAL A 124 -7.66 10.16 10.85
N ALA A 125 -7.79 10.14 12.18
CA ALA A 125 -7.03 9.20 13.02
C ALA A 125 -7.31 7.76 12.63
N PHE A 126 -8.59 7.41 12.39
CA PHE A 126 -8.99 6.07 11.97
C PHE A 126 -8.35 5.65 10.64
N ARG A 127 -8.47 6.50 9.61
CA ARG A 127 -7.95 6.18 8.28
C ARG A 127 -6.43 6.04 8.27
N LEU A 128 -5.72 6.91 9.00
CA LEU A 128 -4.27 6.86 9.15
C LEU A 128 -3.81 5.61 9.92
N ALA A 129 -4.49 5.25 11.01
CA ALA A 129 -4.19 4.02 11.76
C ALA A 129 -4.44 2.77 10.92
N HIS A 130 -5.54 2.74 10.15
CA HIS A 130 -5.87 1.67 9.23
C HIS A 130 -4.76 1.44 8.20
N PHE A 131 -4.32 2.49 7.49
CA PHE A 131 -3.24 2.38 6.51
C PHE A 131 -1.88 2.05 7.13
N ALA A 132 -1.56 2.61 8.29
CA ALA A 132 -0.30 2.30 8.95
C ALA A 132 -0.24 0.83 9.40
N ASN A 133 -1.34 0.29 9.94
CA ASN A 133 -1.44 -1.14 10.28
C ASN A 133 -1.36 -2.03 9.03
N PHE A 134 -1.99 -1.64 7.93
CA PHE A 134 -1.85 -2.34 6.64
C PHE A 134 -0.40 -2.41 6.18
N TRP A 135 0.34 -1.28 6.17
CA TRP A 135 1.75 -1.24 5.78
C TRP A 135 2.70 -1.91 6.78
N LEU A 136 2.21 -2.31 7.94
CA LEU A 136 2.95 -3.13 8.90
C LEU A 136 2.50 -4.60 8.91
N GLY A 137 1.58 -4.99 8.03
CA GLY A 137 1.03 -6.33 7.94
C GLY A 137 0.28 -6.76 9.20
N ARG A 138 -0.59 -5.89 9.74
CA ARG A 138 -1.33 -6.09 10.99
C ARG A 138 -2.86 -6.14 10.75
N PRO A 139 -3.37 -7.12 10.00
CA PRO A 139 -4.80 -7.16 9.67
C PRO A 139 -5.70 -7.29 10.91
N GLN A 140 -5.27 -7.99 11.96
CA GLN A 140 -6.05 -8.13 13.19
C GLN A 140 -6.18 -6.81 13.96
N ASP A 141 -5.16 -5.94 13.91
CA ASP A 141 -5.22 -4.61 14.50
C ASP A 141 -6.17 -3.71 13.68
N MET A 142 -6.19 -3.86 12.34
CA MET A 142 -7.16 -3.17 11.48
C MET A 142 -8.59 -3.58 11.82
N VAL A 143 -8.87 -4.88 11.95
CA VAL A 143 -10.20 -5.40 12.38
C VAL A 143 -10.56 -4.86 13.76
N SER A 144 -9.67 -4.98 14.73
CA SER A 144 -9.93 -4.51 16.10
C SER A 144 -10.23 -3.01 16.17
N SER A 145 -9.60 -2.22 15.33
CA SER A 145 -9.81 -0.77 15.24
C SER A 145 -11.18 -0.45 14.64
N VAL A 146 -11.52 -1.04 13.48
CA VAL A 146 -12.78 -0.75 12.79
C VAL A 146 -14.00 -1.25 13.58
N GLU A 147 -13.94 -2.43 14.17
CA GLU A 147 -15.02 -2.98 14.99
C GLU A 147 -15.31 -2.13 16.24
N ARG A 148 -14.30 -1.42 16.75
CA ARG A 148 -14.46 -0.50 17.87
C ARG A 148 -15.17 0.79 17.47
N VAL A 149 -14.90 1.32 16.28
CA VAL A 149 -15.43 2.61 15.86
C VAL A 149 -16.79 2.52 15.16
N ILE A 150 -17.03 1.46 14.39
CA ILE A 150 -18.20 1.34 13.52
C ILE A 150 -19.55 1.47 14.29
N PRO A 151 -19.71 1.00 15.54
CA PRO A 151 -20.98 1.14 16.28
C PRO A 151 -21.38 2.60 16.57
N ALA A 152 -20.44 3.55 16.46
CA ALA A 152 -20.71 4.98 16.65
C ALA A 152 -21.14 5.68 15.35
N TRP A 153 -21.10 5.00 14.20
CA TRP A 153 -21.36 5.55 12.89
C TRP A 153 -22.74 5.12 12.34
N SER A 154 -23.33 5.97 11.50
CA SER A 154 -24.61 5.73 10.83
C SER A 154 -24.61 6.26 9.40
N ASP A 155 -25.58 5.83 8.59
CA ASP A 155 -25.67 6.14 7.14
C ASP A 155 -25.73 7.63 6.82
N ASP A 156 -26.21 8.47 7.75
CA ASP A 156 -26.30 9.92 7.61
C ASP A 156 -25.01 10.68 7.95
N MET A 157 -24.01 9.98 8.50
CA MET A 157 -22.76 10.62 8.90
C MET A 157 -21.78 10.79 7.73
N PRO A 158 -21.22 12.00 7.52
CA PRO A 158 -20.23 12.24 6.47
C PRO A 158 -18.97 11.37 6.64
N GLY A 159 -18.71 10.50 5.70
CA GLY A 159 -17.56 9.57 5.72
C GLY A 159 -17.91 8.14 6.10
N TYR A 160 -19.17 7.80 6.36
CA TYR A 160 -19.58 6.43 6.72
C TYR A 160 -19.23 5.40 5.64
N ALA A 161 -19.39 5.72 4.35
CA ALA A 161 -18.96 4.85 3.25
C ALA A 161 -17.47 4.47 3.39
N SER A 162 -16.61 5.43 3.76
CA SER A 162 -15.17 5.18 3.96
C SER A 162 -14.90 4.28 5.19
N ILE A 163 -15.73 4.33 6.24
CA ILE A 163 -15.65 3.39 7.37
C ILE A 163 -16.01 1.98 6.91
N LEU A 164 -17.09 1.82 6.14
CA LEU A 164 -17.50 0.53 5.56
C LEU A 164 -16.44 -0.03 4.60
N ALA A 165 -15.83 0.80 3.78
CA ALA A 165 -14.74 0.42 2.90
C ALA A 165 -13.52 -0.11 3.69
N CYS A 166 -13.16 0.55 4.80
CA CYS A 166 -12.10 0.10 5.68
C CYS A 166 -12.48 -1.17 6.45
N HIS A 167 -13.75 -1.33 6.85
CA HIS A 167 -14.25 -2.57 7.46
C HIS A 167 -14.12 -3.72 6.46
N SER A 168 -14.55 -3.51 5.22
CA SER A 168 -14.41 -4.49 4.14
C SER A 168 -12.96 -4.93 3.97
N PHE A 169 -12.04 -3.97 3.83
CA PHE A 169 -10.63 -4.28 3.59
C PHE A 169 -9.94 -4.92 4.79
N ALA A 170 -10.23 -4.48 6.02
CA ALA A 170 -9.67 -5.07 7.23
C ALA A 170 -10.06 -6.55 7.38
N HIS A 171 -11.34 -6.88 7.15
CA HIS A 171 -11.84 -8.24 7.21
C HIS A 171 -11.32 -9.10 6.04
N GLU A 172 -11.16 -8.52 4.85
CA GLU A 172 -10.57 -9.21 3.71
C GLU A 172 -9.13 -9.64 4.00
N GLU A 173 -8.28 -8.70 4.45
CA GLU A 173 -6.88 -8.99 4.80
C GLU A 173 -6.75 -9.96 6.00
N ALA A 174 -7.77 -10.03 6.85
CA ALA A 174 -7.87 -11.01 7.93
C ALA A 174 -8.46 -12.37 7.49
N GLY A 175 -8.85 -12.52 6.20
CA GLY A 175 -9.42 -13.74 5.65
C GLY A 175 -10.92 -13.94 5.94
N ASN A 176 -11.61 -12.94 6.47
CA ASN A 176 -13.04 -12.99 6.78
C ASN A 176 -13.88 -12.40 5.63
N TYR A 177 -13.93 -13.09 4.51
CA TYR A 177 -14.61 -12.64 3.28
C TYR A 177 -16.13 -12.49 3.44
N LEU A 178 -16.75 -13.26 4.35
CA LEU A 178 -18.19 -13.18 4.62
C LEU A 178 -18.60 -11.85 5.27
N ALA A 179 -17.73 -11.24 6.08
CA ALA A 179 -17.94 -9.91 6.64
C ALA A 179 -17.47 -8.81 5.67
N ALA A 180 -16.41 -9.07 4.92
CA ALA A 180 -15.78 -8.09 4.04
C ALA A 180 -16.68 -7.64 2.90
N GLU A 181 -17.16 -8.57 2.08
CA GLU A 181 -17.87 -8.26 0.83
C GLU A 181 -19.15 -7.44 1.02
N PRO A 182 -20.06 -7.78 1.97
CA PRO A 182 -21.28 -7.00 2.15
C PRO A 182 -21.00 -5.54 2.53
N SER A 183 -19.98 -5.27 3.37
CA SER A 183 -19.60 -3.92 3.76
C SER A 183 -19.03 -3.12 2.60
N GLY A 184 -18.18 -3.73 1.78
CA GLY A 184 -17.63 -3.07 0.60
C GLY A 184 -18.69 -2.75 -0.44
N ARG A 185 -19.62 -3.67 -0.70
CA ARG A 185 -20.76 -3.43 -1.60
C ARG A 185 -21.69 -2.34 -1.07
N ARG A 186 -21.96 -2.31 0.26
CA ARG A 186 -22.75 -1.23 0.87
C ARG A 186 -22.06 0.11 0.75
N ALA A 187 -20.75 0.18 0.90
CA ALA A 187 -19.99 1.41 0.67
C ALA A 187 -20.15 1.94 -0.78
N ILE A 188 -20.13 1.07 -1.78
CA ILE A 188 -20.35 1.41 -3.20
C ILE A 188 -21.80 1.85 -3.47
N GLU A 189 -22.79 1.30 -2.77
CA GLU A 189 -24.17 1.78 -2.87
C GLU A 189 -24.31 3.23 -2.37
N ILE A 190 -23.55 3.61 -1.33
CA ILE A 190 -23.54 4.97 -0.78
C ILE A 190 -22.71 5.90 -1.66
N ASP A 191 -21.52 5.49 -2.07
CA ASP A 191 -20.60 6.24 -2.94
C ASP A 191 -20.03 5.33 -4.04
N PRO A 192 -20.61 5.32 -5.23
CA PRO A 192 -20.11 4.54 -6.38
C PRO A 192 -18.68 4.92 -6.82
N GLY A 193 -18.19 6.09 -6.40
CA GLY A 193 -16.83 6.56 -6.67
C GLY A 193 -15.80 6.17 -5.61
N ASP A 194 -16.17 5.45 -4.54
CA ASP A 194 -15.23 5.03 -3.50
C ASP A 194 -14.28 3.95 -4.03
N LEU A 195 -13.06 4.39 -4.39
CA LEU A 195 -12.00 3.52 -4.89
C LEU A 195 -11.57 2.47 -3.86
N TRP A 196 -11.63 2.79 -2.56
CA TRP A 196 -11.19 1.87 -1.52
C TRP A 196 -12.18 0.74 -1.31
N ALA A 197 -13.49 1.04 -1.41
CA ALA A 197 -14.53 0.03 -1.39
C ALA A 197 -14.49 -0.88 -2.63
N ALA A 198 -14.34 -0.28 -3.84
CA ALA A 198 -14.16 -1.03 -5.07
C ALA A 198 -12.95 -1.99 -4.99
N HIS A 199 -11.84 -1.51 -4.42
CA HIS A 199 -10.62 -2.25 -4.18
C HIS A 199 -10.82 -3.41 -3.20
N ALA A 200 -11.46 -3.17 -2.04
CA ALA A 200 -11.68 -4.19 -1.03
C ALA A 200 -12.52 -5.37 -1.56
N VAL A 201 -13.57 -5.08 -2.31
CA VAL A 201 -14.41 -6.12 -2.93
C VAL A 201 -13.65 -6.87 -4.03
N ALA A 202 -12.83 -6.18 -4.83
CA ALA A 202 -11.97 -6.82 -5.84
C ALA A 202 -10.98 -7.80 -5.18
N HIS A 203 -10.44 -7.46 -4.02
CA HIS A 203 -9.58 -8.35 -3.24
C HIS A 203 -10.32 -9.62 -2.78
N VAL A 204 -11.56 -9.50 -2.28
CA VAL A 204 -12.39 -10.67 -1.93
C VAL A 204 -12.54 -11.59 -3.13
N MET A 205 -12.88 -11.03 -4.30
CA MET A 205 -13.05 -11.80 -5.54
C MET A 205 -11.75 -12.47 -5.98
N GLU A 206 -10.63 -11.77 -5.81
CA GLU A 206 -9.31 -12.30 -6.13
C GLU A 206 -8.95 -13.50 -5.25
N MET A 207 -9.12 -13.38 -3.94
CA MET A 207 -8.81 -14.45 -2.99
C MET A 207 -9.72 -15.66 -3.16
N GLN A 208 -10.97 -15.46 -3.62
CA GLN A 208 -11.95 -16.51 -3.90
C GLN A 208 -11.89 -17.05 -5.34
N GLY A 209 -11.01 -16.52 -6.21
CA GLY A 209 -10.89 -16.96 -7.60
C GLY A 209 -12.06 -16.56 -8.50
N ARG A 210 -12.83 -15.54 -8.12
CA ARG A 210 -13.99 -15.00 -8.86
C ARG A 210 -13.55 -14.00 -9.94
N ARG A 211 -12.76 -14.48 -10.90
CA ARG A 211 -12.01 -13.65 -11.86
C ARG A 211 -12.89 -12.85 -12.79
N SER A 212 -13.91 -13.50 -13.40
CA SER A 212 -14.85 -12.85 -14.32
C SER A 212 -15.62 -11.74 -13.62
N GLU A 213 -16.14 -12.04 -12.44
CA GLU A 213 -16.86 -11.07 -11.63
C GLU A 213 -15.97 -9.90 -11.21
N GLY A 214 -14.70 -10.14 -10.89
CA GLY A 214 -13.73 -9.08 -10.57
C GLY A 214 -13.47 -8.13 -11.74
N ILE A 215 -13.36 -8.65 -12.97
CA ILE A 215 -13.22 -7.84 -14.18
C ILE A 215 -14.49 -7.01 -14.41
N GLU A 216 -15.66 -7.64 -14.34
CA GLU A 216 -16.96 -6.98 -14.51
C GLU A 216 -17.17 -5.90 -13.45
N TRP A 217 -16.86 -6.19 -12.17
CA TRP A 217 -16.95 -5.27 -11.05
C TRP A 217 -16.13 -4.01 -11.28
N LEU A 218 -14.85 -4.15 -11.57
CA LEU A 218 -13.95 -3.01 -11.76
C LEU A 218 -14.30 -2.21 -13.03
N THR A 219 -14.66 -2.91 -14.11
CA THR A 219 -15.02 -2.25 -15.39
C THR A 219 -16.32 -1.45 -15.26
N ALA A 220 -17.30 -1.98 -14.54
CA ALA A 220 -18.59 -1.29 -14.32
C ALA A 220 -18.43 -0.04 -13.46
N LEU A 221 -17.52 -0.04 -12.48
CA LEU A 221 -17.29 1.09 -11.57
C LEU A 221 -16.38 2.16 -12.16
N ALA A 222 -15.51 1.81 -13.12
CA ALA A 222 -14.49 2.71 -13.67
C ALA A 222 -15.01 4.09 -14.16
N PRO A 223 -16.22 4.23 -14.74
CA PRO A 223 -16.76 5.54 -15.10
C PRO A 223 -16.93 6.51 -13.93
N ASN A 224 -17.05 6.01 -12.70
CA ASN A 224 -17.21 6.84 -11.50
C ASN A 224 -15.88 7.37 -10.92
N TRP A 225 -14.73 6.98 -11.50
CA TRP A 225 -13.40 7.31 -10.96
C TRP A 225 -12.83 8.63 -11.50
N GLU A 226 -13.57 9.35 -12.32
CA GLU A 226 -13.13 10.63 -12.85
C GLU A 226 -12.75 11.64 -11.74
N GLY A 227 -11.59 12.29 -11.90
CA GLY A 227 -11.06 13.24 -10.91
C GLY A 227 -10.51 12.57 -9.63
N SER A 228 -10.43 11.25 -9.55
CA SER A 228 -9.75 10.55 -8.46
C SER A 228 -8.22 10.56 -8.65
N HIS A 229 -7.48 10.28 -7.58
CA HIS A 229 -6.03 10.16 -7.65
C HIS A 229 -5.57 8.78 -8.19
N ASN A 230 -4.28 8.51 -8.14
CA ASN A 230 -3.64 7.35 -8.75
C ASN A 230 -4.04 5.96 -8.17
N LEU A 231 -4.89 5.88 -7.13
CA LEU A 231 -5.41 4.57 -6.71
C LEU A 231 -6.23 3.89 -7.82
N GLN A 232 -6.82 4.67 -8.76
CA GLN A 232 -7.44 4.10 -9.95
C GLN A 232 -6.47 3.24 -10.79
N HIS A 233 -5.16 3.56 -10.80
CA HIS A 233 -4.14 2.75 -11.45
C HIS A 233 -4.03 1.38 -10.76
N HIS A 234 -4.13 1.34 -9.44
CA HIS A 234 -4.09 0.10 -8.68
C HIS A 234 -5.31 -0.79 -8.95
N LEU A 235 -6.49 -0.20 -9.13
CA LEU A 235 -7.69 -0.95 -9.53
C LEU A 235 -7.54 -1.57 -10.94
N TRP A 236 -6.97 -0.85 -11.90
CA TRP A 236 -6.64 -1.40 -13.20
C TRP A 236 -5.56 -2.48 -13.15
N TRP A 237 -4.62 -2.38 -12.19
CA TRP A 237 -3.65 -3.45 -11.95
C TRP A 237 -4.33 -4.71 -11.42
N HIS A 238 -5.33 -4.64 -10.53
CA HIS A 238 -6.14 -5.79 -10.14
C HIS A 238 -6.89 -6.39 -11.32
N CYS A 239 -7.46 -5.57 -12.19
CA CYS A 239 -8.05 -6.05 -13.44
C CYS A 239 -7.03 -6.81 -14.30
N ALA A 240 -5.79 -6.32 -14.38
CA ALA A 240 -4.70 -7.00 -15.08
C ALA A 240 -4.33 -8.34 -14.41
N LEU A 241 -4.36 -8.45 -13.07
CA LEU A 241 -4.15 -9.72 -12.39
C LEU A 241 -5.24 -10.76 -12.73
N PHE A 242 -6.52 -10.36 -12.78
CA PHE A 242 -7.59 -11.25 -13.22
C PHE A 242 -7.39 -11.72 -14.66
N LYS A 243 -7.01 -10.81 -15.57
CA LYS A 243 -6.67 -11.17 -16.97
C LYS A 243 -5.48 -12.12 -17.06
N LEU A 244 -4.46 -11.90 -16.23
CA LEU A 244 -3.27 -12.75 -16.18
C LEU A 244 -3.63 -14.21 -15.83
N GLU A 245 -4.58 -14.41 -14.92
CA GLU A 245 -5.06 -15.74 -14.55
C GLU A 245 -5.81 -16.47 -15.68
N TYR A 246 -6.37 -15.72 -16.65
CA TYR A 246 -6.91 -16.28 -17.90
C TYR A 246 -5.83 -16.49 -18.98
N GLY A 247 -4.58 -16.11 -18.73
CA GLY A 247 -3.53 -16.15 -19.73
C GLY A 247 -3.61 -15.03 -20.77
N ASP A 248 -4.46 -14.02 -20.55
CA ASP A 248 -4.60 -12.85 -21.44
C ASP A 248 -3.44 -11.87 -21.22
N THR A 249 -2.23 -12.30 -21.57
CA THR A 249 -1.01 -11.50 -21.43
C THR A 249 -0.99 -10.26 -22.31
N ALA A 250 -1.65 -10.30 -23.47
CA ALA A 250 -1.81 -9.14 -24.35
C ALA A 250 -2.69 -8.06 -23.69
N GLY A 251 -3.82 -8.46 -23.10
CA GLY A 251 -4.68 -7.55 -22.36
C GLY A 251 -4.01 -6.98 -21.11
N VAL A 252 -3.10 -7.72 -20.46
CA VAL A 252 -2.29 -7.20 -19.35
C VAL A 252 -1.34 -6.09 -19.84
N LEU A 253 -0.64 -6.30 -20.96
CA LEU A 253 0.23 -5.28 -21.55
C LEU A 253 -0.55 -4.04 -22.02
N GLU A 254 -1.74 -4.23 -22.59
CA GLU A 254 -2.62 -3.12 -22.97
C GLU A 254 -3.01 -2.29 -21.73
N LEU A 255 -3.44 -2.92 -20.63
CA LEU A 255 -3.76 -2.23 -19.40
C LEU A 255 -2.54 -1.56 -18.77
N TYR A 256 -1.36 -2.18 -18.87
CA TYR A 256 -0.11 -1.56 -18.45
C TYR A 256 0.10 -0.23 -19.16
N ASP A 257 0.12 -0.24 -20.51
CA ASP A 257 0.47 0.90 -21.33
C ASP A 257 -0.60 2.01 -21.34
N THR A 258 -1.89 1.64 -21.19
CA THR A 258 -3.02 2.58 -21.36
C THR A 258 -3.69 3.01 -20.06
N ARG A 259 -3.50 2.25 -18.96
CA ARG A 259 -4.21 2.47 -17.71
C ARG A 259 -3.27 2.68 -16.53
N PHE A 260 -2.66 1.59 -16.00
CA PHE A 260 -1.99 1.70 -14.70
C PHE A 260 -0.52 2.15 -14.76
N ARG A 261 0.09 2.20 -15.97
CA ARG A 261 1.43 2.77 -16.18
C ARG A 261 1.53 3.63 -17.43
N ASN A 262 0.45 4.25 -17.85
CA ASN A 262 0.47 5.19 -18.97
C ASN A 262 1.33 6.42 -18.61
N LEU A 263 2.53 6.49 -19.19
CA LEU A 263 3.50 7.55 -18.90
C LEU A 263 3.07 8.93 -19.40
N ALA A 264 2.09 9.00 -20.31
CA ALA A 264 1.51 10.24 -20.81
C ALA A 264 0.28 10.71 -20.02
N ALA A 265 -0.25 9.87 -19.13
CA ALA A 265 -1.41 10.25 -18.32
C ALA A 265 -1.08 11.38 -17.35
N PRO A 266 -1.98 12.38 -17.16
CA PRO A 266 -1.73 13.53 -16.29
C PRO A 266 -1.31 13.15 -14.86
N LEU A 267 -1.93 12.13 -14.28
CA LEU A 267 -1.58 11.65 -12.93
C LEU A 267 -0.15 11.07 -12.86
N THR A 268 0.23 10.30 -13.88
CA THR A 268 1.59 9.72 -13.95
C THR A 268 2.64 10.81 -14.21
N VAL A 269 2.33 11.80 -15.07
CA VAL A 269 3.23 12.94 -15.29
C VAL A 269 3.42 13.78 -14.05
N ALA A 270 2.34 14.04 -13.31
CA ALA A 270 2.40 14.83 -12.07
C ALA A 270 3.18 14.12 -10.94
N ALA A 271 3.13 12.79 -10.87
CA ALA A 271 3.78 12.01 -9.83
C ALA A 271 4.33 10.67 -10.39
N PRO A 272 5.42 10.70 -11.16
CA PRO A 272 5.86 9.55 -11.95
C PRO A 272 6.48 8.41 -11.14
N ASP A 273 6.80 8.64 -9.87
CA ASP A 273 7.46 7.68 -8.97
C ASP A 273 6.64 7.39 -7.69
N VAL A 274 5.30 7.51 -7.78
CA VAL A 274 4.41 7.10 -6.69
C VAL A 274 4.63 5.62 -6.39
N TYR A 275 4.85 5.32 -5.12
CA TYR A 275 5.26 3.97 -4.66
C TYR A 275 4.33 2.86 -5.15
N ILE A 276 3.00 3.05 -5.09
CA ILE A 276 2.03 2.04 -5.51
C ILE A 276 2.07 1.80 -7.03
N ASP A 277 2.23 2.84 -7.85
CA ASP A 277 2.31 2.71 -9.30
C ASP A 277 3.57 1.96 -9.72
N VAL A 278 4.69 2.21 -9.04
CA VAL A 278 5.95 1.48 -9.27
C VAL A 278 5.83 0.02 -8.84
N GLN A 279 5.20 -0.24 -7.69
CA GLN A 279 4.95 -1.61 -7.22
C GLN A 279 4.09 -2.38 -8.23
N ASN A 280 3.01 -1.79 -8.70
CA ASN A 280 2.12 -2.37 -9.71
C ASN A 280 2.88 -2.70 -11.00
N ALA A 281 3.65 -1.72 -11.50
CA ALA A 281 4.39 -1.87 -12.73
C ALA A 281 5.47 -2.95 -12.64
N ALA A 282 6.34 -2.90 -11.64
CA ALA A 282 7.40 -3.89 -11.43
C ALA A 282 6.83 -5.30 -11.26
N SER A 283 5.76 -5.42 -10.45
CA SER A 283 5.09 -6.68 -10.19
C SER A 283 4.45 -7.29 -11.46
N ALA A 284 3.84 -6.47 -12.32
CA ALA A 284 3.25 -6.92 -13.58
C ALA A 284 4.33 -7.39 -14.57
N LEU A 285 5.40 -6.61 -14.75
CA LEU A 285 6.48 -6.95 -15.66
C LEU A 285 7.22 -8.22 -15.22
N PHE A 286 7.48 -8.39 -13.92
CA PHE A 286 8.09 -9.60 -13.40
C PHE A 286 7.25 -10.85 -13.72
N ARG A 287 5.93 -10.79 -13.48
CA ARG A 287 5.01 -11.90 -13.76
C ARG A 287 4.95 -12.24 -15.25
N LEU A 288 4.87 -11.24 -16.13
CA LEU A 288 4.85 -11.41 -17.57
C LEU A 288 6.15 -12.07 -18.08
N GLN A 289 7.32 -11.60 -17.62
CA GLN A 289 8.60 -12.21 -18.01
C GLN A 289 8.71 -13.68 -17.58
N ARG A 290 8.19 -14.03 -16.41
CA ARG A 290 8.14 -15.42 -15.98
C ARG A 290 7.24 -16.30 -16.87
N LEU A 291 6.24 -15.72 -17.54
CA LEU A 291 5.42 -16.38 -18.56
C LEU A 291 6.13 -16.44 -19.93
N GLY A 292 7.34 -15.93 -20.03
CA GLY A 292 8.06 -15.85 -21.30
C GLY A 292 7.58 -14.73 -22.22
N VAL A 293 6.82 -13.76 -21.70
CA VAL A 293 6.34 -12.61 -22.46
C VAL A 293 7.44 -11.57 -22.58
N ASP A 294 7.68 -11.10 -23.79
CA ASP A 294 8.59 -9.97 -24.01
C ASP A 294 7.91 -8.66 -23.55
N VAL A 295 8.49 -8.03 -22.56
CA VAL A 295 8.02 -6.76 -21.99
C VAL A 295 8.72 -5.55 -22.61
N GLY A 296 9.60 -5.76 -23.58
CA GLY A 296 10.34 -4.69 -24.27
C GLY A 296 11.16 -3.82 -23.32
N SER A 297 11.15 -2.52 -23.57
CA SER A 297 11.94 -1.54 -22.79
C SER A 297 11.24 -1.02 -21.52
N ARG A 298 10.10 -1.58 -21.12
CA ARG A 298 9.27 -1.04 -20.01
C ARG A 298 9.99 -0.98 -18.66
N TRP A 299 10.97 -1.84 -18.44
CA TRP A 299 11.81 -1.78 -17.24
C TRP A 299 12.71 -0.54 -17.16
N ASN A 300 13.11 0.06 -18.28
CA ASN A 300 14.12 1.12 -18.29
C ASN A 300 13.67 2.34 -17.47
N GLU A 301 12.44 2.80 -17.67
CA GLU A 301 11.91 3.95 -16.94
C GLU A 301 11.76 3.68 -15.43
N LEU A 302 11.43 2.45 -15.05
CA LEU A 302 11.38 2.05 -13.65
C LEU A 302 12.78 2.00 -13.03
N ALA A 303 13.78 1.52 -13.80
CA ALA A 303 15.17 1.48 -13.34
C ALA A 303 15.76 2.89 -13.20
N ASP A 304 15.41 3.84 -14.08
CA ASP A 304 15.81 5.24 -13.94
C ASP A 304 15.28 5.85 -12.63
N LYS A 305 14.02 5.55 -12.30
CA LYS A 305 13.43 5.98 -11.03
C LYS A 305 14.05 5.29 -9.83
N ALA A 306 14.34 3.99 -9.92
CA ALA A 306 15.00 3.24 -8.88
C ALA A 306 16.39 3.81 -8.55
N GLU A 307 17.18 4.20 -9.56
CA GLU A 307 18.47 4.85 -9.32
C GLU A 307 18.34 6.20 -8.60
N ALA A 308 17.32 6.99 -8.93
CA ALA A 308 17.02 8.25 -8.25
C ALA A 308 16.54 8.07 -6.80
N ARG A 309 16.15 6.86 -6.41
CA ARG A 309 15.65 6.50 -5.07
C ARG A 309 16.69 5.73 -4.23
N ILE A 310 17.94 5.61 -4.69
CA ILE A 310 19.02 5.02 -3.88
C ILE A 310 19.20 5.82 -2.59
N GLY A 311 19.18 5.11 -1.46
CA GLY A 311 19.23 5.71 -0.11
C GLY A 311 17.88 6.05 0.49
N ASP A 312 16.78 5.96 -0.26
CA ASP A 312 15.42 6.14 0.24
C ASP A 312 14.83 4.79 0.69
N CYS A 313 14.73 4.60 2.00
CA CYS A 313 14.25 3.36 2.62
C CYS A 313 12.94 3.53 3.40
N VAL A 314 12.22 4.64 3.22
CA VAL A 314 11.00 4.97 4.00
C VAL A 314 9.86 3.98 3.73
N SER A 315 9.78 3.43 2.51
CA SER A 315 8.80 2.41 2.16
C SER A 315 9.48 1.04 2.00
N ALA A 316 9.47 0.24 3.08
CA ALA A 316 10.14 -1.06 3.09
C ALA A 316 9.64 -2.00 1.98
N PHE A 317 8.31 -2.01 1.72
CA PHE A 317 7.71 -2.85 0.69
C PHE A 317 8.09 -2.46 -0.74
N THR A 318 8.40 -1.18 -0.99
CA THR A 318 8.80 -0.71 -2.34
C THR A 318 10.25 -1.09 -2.70
N LEU A 319 11.12 -1.30 -1.70
CA LEU A 319 12.54 -1.61 -1.94
C LEU A 319 12.76 -2.84 -2.84
N PRO A 320 12.13 -4.01 -2.61
CA PRO A 320 12.24 -5.14 -3.51
C PRO A 320 11.78 -4.83 -4.95
N HIS A 321 10.79 -3.96 -5.14
CA HIS A 321 10.30 -3.59 -6.48
C HIS A 321 11.30 -2.72 -7.23
N TRP A 322 12.01 -1.81 -6.53
CA TRP A 322 13.12 -1.06 -7.10
C TRP A 322 14.25 -2.00 -7.53
N LEU A 323 14.58 -2.98 -6.69
CA LEU A 323 15.60 -3.98 -7.02
C LEU A 323 15.21 -4.82 -8.24
N MET A 324 13.92 -5.18 -8.41
CA MET A 324 13.44 -5.87 -9.62
C MET A 324 13.78 -5.06 -10.87
N ALA A 325 13.54 -3.74 -10.86
CA ALA A 325 13.81 -2.89 -12.01
C ALA A 325 15.31 -2.78 -12.32
N LEU A 326 16.15 -2.57 -11.30
CA LEU A 326 17.59 -2.48 -11.46
C LEU A 326 18.20 -3.80 -11.98
N THR A 327 17.78 -4.92 -11.41
CA THR A 327 18.30 -6.24 -11.81
C THR A 327 17.80 -6.66 -13.19
N ALA A 328 16.54 -6.38 -13.55
CA ALA A 328 15.99 -6.69 -14.87
C ALA A 328 16.68 -5.91 -16.01
N THR A 329 17.25 -4.75 -15.71
CA THR A 329 18.00 -3.92 -16.70
C THR A 329 19.53 -4.10 -16.61
N GLY A 330 20.01 -5.03 -15.79
CA GLY A 330 21.46 -5.28 -15.63
C GLY A 330 22.22 -4.14 -14.91
N ARG A 331 21.53 -3.23 -14.21
CA ARG A 331 22.16 -2.12 -13.47
C ARG A 331 22.70 -2.60 -12.11
N THR A 332 23.62 -3.58 -12.17
CA THR A 332 24.15 -4.27 -10.98
C THR A 332 24.79 -3.30 -9.99
N ALA A 333 25.62 -2.38 -10.45
CA ALA A 333 26.27 -1.39 -9.57
C ALA A 333 25.26 -0.48 -8.84
N ALA A 334 24.14 -0.14 -9.48
CA ALA A 334 23.06 0.63 -8.84
C ALA A 334 22.32 -0.22 -7.81
N ALA A 335 22.04 -1.49 -8.10
CA ALA A 335 21.44 -2.44 -7.17
C ALA A 335 22.31 -2.63 -5.92
N GLU A 336 23.63 -2.77 -6.09
CA GLU A 336 24.58 -2.90 -4.98
C GLU A 336 24.58 -1.63 -4.10
N ARG A 337 24.60 -0.42 -4.70
CA ARG A 337 24.50 0.83 -3.94
C ARG A 337 23.16 0.94 -3.18
N MET A 338 22.06 0.50 -3.76
CA MET A 338 20.76 0.48 -3.08
C MET A 338 20.79 -0.46 -1.87
N ILE A 339 21.33 -1.67 -2.01
CA ILE A 339 21.51 -2.64 -0.92
C ILE A 339 22.41 -2.08 0.18
N GLU A 340 23.50 -1.39 -0.17
CA GLU A 340 24.36 -0.73 0.80
C GLU A 340 23.62 0.35 1.59
N GLY A 341 22.83 1.18 0.92
CA GLY A 341 21.93 2.14 1.57
C GLY A 341 20.93 1.47 2.51
N MET A 342 20.35 0.33 2.11
CA MET A 342 19.46 -0.46 2.96
C MET A 342 20.16 -1.02 4.19
N ARG A 343 21.40 -1.50 4.07
CA ARG A 343 22.22 -1.97 5.20
C ARG A 343 22.51 -0.84 6.19
N ALA A 344 22.88 0.33 5.69
CA ALA A 344 23.11 1.50 6.53
C ALA A 344 21.83 1.92 7.28
N PHE A 345 20.69 1.98 6.60
CA PHE A 345 19.38 2.30 7.17
C PHE A 345 18.93 1.27 8.22
N ALA A 346 19.17 0.00 7.98
CA ALA A 346 18.80 -1.12 8.84
C ALA A 346 19.51 -1.09 10.23
N ASN A 347 20.62 -0.36 10.36
CA ASN A 347 21.30 -0.11 11.65
C ASN A 347 20.59 0.95 12.50
N GLY A 348 19.62 1.67 11.94
CA GLY A 348 18.81 2.67 12.63
C GLY A 348 17.87 2.05 13.67
N ARG A 349 17.30 2.93 14.51
CA ARG A 349 16.27 2.57 15.49
C ARG A 349 14.88 2.83 14.90
N GLY A 350 13.86 2.19 15.47
CA GLY A 350 12.47 2.36 15.08
C GLY A 350 11.90 1.18 14.32
N THR A 351 10.64 1.33 13.88
CA THR A 351 9.86 0.25 13.27
C THR A 351 10.36 -0.10 11.87
N VAL A 352 10.52 0.89 10.99
CA VAL A 352 10.89 0.67 9.59
C VAL A 352 12.30 0.11 9.42
N PRO A 353 13.36 0.63 10.11
CA PRO A 353 14.70 0.04 10.05
C PRO A 353 14.73 -1.44 10.41
N ARG A 354 13.96 -1.85 11.43
CA ARG A 354 13.83 -3.26 11.82
C ARG A 354 13.22 -4.09 10.71
N ILE A 355 12.14 -3.62 10.07
CA ILE A 355 11.49 -4.31 8.95
C ILE A 355 12.43 -4.43 7.75
N VAL A 356 13.16 -3.37 7.45
CA VAL A 356 14.17 -3.40 6.37
C VAL A 356 15.24 -4.44 6.66
N ARG A 357 15.80 -4.46 7.87
CA ARG A 357 16.83 -5.43 8.28
C ARG A 357 16.34 -6.88 8.19
N ASP A 358 15.14 -7.14 8.73
CA ASP A 358 14.69 -8.49 8.96
C ASP A 358 14.04 -9.11 7.69
N TYR A 359 13.53 -8.28 6.76
CA TYR A 359 12.75 -8.76 5.60
C TYR A 359 13.17 -8.13 4.27
N ALA A 360 13.21 -6.80 4.13
CA ALA A 360 13.46 -6.18 2.83
C ALA A 360 14.89 -6.43 2.34
N LEU A 361 15.88 -6.32 3.20
CA LEU A 361 17.29 -6.50 2.87
C LEU A 361 17.61 -7.94 2.42
N PRO A 362 17.22 -9.00 3.13
CA PRO A 362 17.41 -10.37 2.65
C PRO A 362 16.77 -10.64 1.29
N ILE A 363 15.58 -10.10 1.03
CA ILE A 363 14.90 -10.23 -0.27
C ILE A 363 15.65 -9.46 -1.36
N ALA A 364 16.14 -8.26 -1.08
CA ALA A 364 16.93 -7.46 -2.02
C ALA A 364 18.24 -8.16 -2.41
N GLU A 365 18.96 -8.72 -1.44
CA GLU A 365 20.17 -9.52 -1.67
C GLU A 365 19.87 -10.79 -2.48
N ALA A 366 18.75 -11.44 -2.19
CA ALA A 366 18.29 -12.60 -2.94
C ALA A 366 17.95 -12.26 -4.40
N GLN A 367 17.36 -11.09 -4.67
CA GLN A 367 17.09 -10.64 -6.05
C GLN A 367 18.37 -10.43 -6.86
N LEU A 368 19.40 -9.89 -6.23
CA LEU A 368 20.71 -9.72 -6.87
C LEU A 368 21.36 -11.08 -7.16
N ALA A 369 21.31 -12.03 -6.21
CA ALA A 369 21.79 -13.40 -6.41
C ALA A 369 21.00 -14.12 -7.51
N TYR A 370 19.66 -13.96 -7.51
CA TYR A 370 18.77 -14.53 -8.53
C TYR A 370 19.12 -14.02 -9.93
N ALA A 371 19.30 -12.71 -10.09
CA ALA A 371 19.65 -12.09 -11.36
C ALA A 371 21.03 -12.58 -11.87
N ALA A 372 21.93 -12.91 -10.97
CA ALA A 372 23.24 -13.49 -11.30
C ALA A 372 23.22 -15.03 -11.52
N GLY A 373 22.04 -15.67 -11.53
CA GLY A 373 21.88 -17.12 -11.70
C GLY A 373 22.27 -17.95 -10.47
N ARG A 374 22.56 -17.33 -9.33
CA ARG A 374 22.92 -18.02 -8.08
C ARG A 374 21.65 -18.36 -7.30
N TYR A 375 20.83 -19.25 -7.85
CA TYR A 375 19.49 -19.56 -7.35
C TYR A 375 19.46 -20.17 -5.95
N ALA A 376 20.41 -21.08 -5.63
CA ALA A 376 20.52 -21.67 -4.30
C ALA A 376 20.86 -20.63 -3.22
N GLU A 377 21.70 -19.65 -3.55
CA GLU A 377 22.01 -18.52 -2.69
C GLU A 377 20.77 -17.62 -2.49
N ALA A 378 20.04 -17.32 -3.56
CA ALA A 378 18.80 -16.53 -3.48
C ALA A 378 17.78 -17.19 -2.54
N VAL A 379 17.59 -18.50 -2.63
CA VAL A 379 16.72 -19.26 -1.73
C VAL A 379 17.21 -19.18 -0.28
N ALA A 380 18.52 -19.39 -0.05
CA ALA A 380 19.09 -19.34 1.29
C ALA A 380 18.92 -17.97 1.96
N LEU A 381 19.04 -16.88 1.19
CA LEU A 381 18.83 -15.50 1.66
C LEU A 381 17.36 -15.22 1.99
N MET A 382 16.41 -15.67 1.15
CA MET A 382 14.98 -15.42 1.39
C MET A 382 14.37 -16.30 2.49
N ARG A 383 14.86 -17.52 2.68
CA ARG A 383 14.25 -18.51 3.60
C ARG A 383 13.98 -17.97 5.01
N PRO A 384 14.90 -17.25 5.69
CA PRO A 384 14.64 -16.69 7.01
C PRO A 384 13.54 -15.63 7.01
N ALA A 385 13.41 -14.86 5.92
CA ALA A 385 12.48 -13.76 5.81
C ALA A 385 11.06 -14.21 5.43
N ILE A 386 10.91 -15.36 4.74
CA ILE A 386 9.64 -15.74 4.09
C ILE A 386 8.49 -15.89 5.11
N GLY A 387 8.77 -16.40 6.31
CA GLY A 387 7.77 -16.58 7.38
C GLY A 387 7.18 -15.28 7.91
N GLY A 388 7.96 -14.20 7.89
CA GLY A 388 7.58 -12.87 8.36
C GLY A 388 7.42 -11.83 7.25
N MET A 389 7.46 -12.24 5.98
CA MET A 389 7.43 -11.34 4.81
C MET A 389 6.19 -10.41 4.78
N TYR A 390 5.07 -10.86 5.36
CA TYR A 390 3.87 -10.04 5.51
C TYR A 390 4.12 -8.73 6.27
N ARG A 391 5.16 -8.66 7.10
CA ARG A 391 5.57 -7.46 7.85
C ARG A 391 6.17 -6.35 6.96
N LEU A 392 6.50 -6.67 5.71
CA LEU A 392 6.83 -5.65 4.71
C LEU A 392 5.64 -4.74 4.40
N GLY A 393 4.43 -5.20 4.70
CA GLY A 393 3.19 -4.59 4.25
C GLY A 393 2.81 -5.05 2.84
N GLY A 394 1.82 -4.36 2.29
CA GLY A 394 1.19 -4.78 1.05
C GLY A 394 0.18 -5.90 1.25
N SER A 395 -0.81 -5.96 0.39
CA SER A 395 -1.85 -6.98 0.39
C SER A 395 -1.32 -8.35 -0.04
N HIS A 396 -2.11 -9.38 0.17
CA HIS A 396 -1.82 -10.73 -0.32
C HIS A 396 -1.51 -10.73 -1.83
N ALA A 397 -2.27 -9.98 -2.63
CA ALA A 397 -2.06 -9.84 -4.07
C ALA A 397 -0.74 -9.14 -4.42
N GLN A 398 -0.32 -8.17 -3.61
CA GLN A 398 0.93 -7.47 -3.81
C GLN A 398 2.15 -8.31 -3.37
N GLN A 399 2.03 -9.01 -2.24
CA GLN A 399 3.11 -9.85 -1.69
C GLN A 399 3.42 -11.07 -2.56
N ASP A 400 2.45 -11.59 -3.30
CA ASP A 400 2.61 -12.83 -4.04
C ASP A 400 3.72 -12.78 -5.11
N VAL A 401 4.08 -11.59 -5.61
CA VAL A 401 5.22 -11.47 -6.54
C VAL A 401 6.55 -11.86 -5.89
N LEU A 402 6.71 -11.59 -4.59
CA LEU A 402 7.91 -11.98 -3.85
C LEU A 402 7.87 -13.48 -3.54
N GLU A 403 6.71 -14.05 -3.28
CA GLU A 403 6.56 -15.50 -3.16
C GLU A 403 6.84 -16.22 -4.49
N GLN A 404 6.41 -15.66 -5.61
CA GLN A 404 6.73 -16.18 -6.94
C GLN A 404 8.24 -16.14 -7.23
N LEU A 405 8.95 -15.10 -6.80
CA LEU A 405 10.40 -15.05 -6.87
C LEU A 405 11.04 -16.21 -6.10
N PHE A 406 10.56 -16.47 -4.88
CA PHE A 406 11.06 -17.58 -4.06
C PHE A 406 10.79 -18.94 -4.70
N VAL A 407 9.56 -19.18 -5.19
CA VAL A 407 9.19 -20.42 -5.89
C VAL A 407 10.09 -20.65 -7.11
N ASP A 408 10.26 -19.63 -7.94
CA ASP A 408 11.08 -19.74 -9.15
C ASP A 408 12.56 -20.00 -8.84
N ALA A 409 13.09 -19.31 -7.83
CA ALA A 409 14.45 -19.57 -7.36
C ALA A 409 14.62 -21.01 -6.83
N ALA A 410 13.64 -21.51 -6.07
CA ALA A 410 13.65 -22.88 -5.54
C ALA A 410 13.55 -23.94 -6.64
N LEU A 411 12.71 -23.71 -7.67
CA LEU A 411 12.61 -24.57 -8.84
C LEU A 411 13.93 -24.64 -9.61
N LYS A 412 14.55 -23.49 -9.87
CA LYS A 412 15.83 -23.41 -10.58
C LYS A 412 17.01 -23.96 -9.77
N ALA A 413 16.95 -23.86 -8.44
CA ALA A 413 17.93 -24.46 -7.52
C ALA A 413 17.72 -25.98 -7.32
N GLY A 414 16.56 -26.53 -7.70
CA GLY A 414 16.22 -27.91 -7.47
C GLY A 414 15.87 -28.25 -6.01
N SER A 415 15.49 -27.24 -5.19
CA SER A 415 15.21 -27.41 -3.76
C SER A 415 13.78 -27.86 -3.51
N THR A 416 13.53 -29.18 -3.43
CA THR A 416 12.19 -29.73 -3.15
C THR A 416 11.62 -29.26 -1.80
N ALA A 417 12.47 -29.11 -0.76
CA ALA A 417 12.02 -28.66 0.56
C ALA A 417 11.48 -27.22 0.51
N ASP A 418 12.15 -26.33 -0.22
CA ASP A 418 11.73 -24.94 -0.35
C ASP A 418 10.50 -24.77 -1.25
N ILE A 419 10.39 -25.60 -2.28
CA ILE A 419 9.20 -25.68 -3.10
C ILE A 419 7.99 -26.08 -2.23
N ARG A 420 8.11 -27.10 -1.38
CA ARG A 420 7.04 -27.50 -0.45
C ARG A 420 6.67 -26.38 0.52
N LEU A 421 7.66 -25.73 1.14
CA LEU A 421 7.43 -24.59 2.02
C LEU A 421 6.59 -23.49 1.33
N ALA A 422 6.94 -23.14 0.11
CA ALA A 422 6.20 -22.13 -0.66
C ALA A 422 4.76 -22.58 -0.98
N LEU A 423 4.58 -23.84 -1.40
CA LEU A 423 3.26 -24.41 -1.69
C LEU A 423 2.33 -24.42 -0.46
N GLU A 424 2.86 -24.85 0.70
CA GLU A 424 2.11 -24.87 1.97
C GLU A 424 1.66 -23.47 2.38
N ARG A 425 2.53 -22.46 2.21
CA ARG A 425 2.20 -21.06 2.52
C ARG A 425 1.08 -20.54 1.65
N VAL A 426 1.13 -20.77 0.35
CA VAL A 426 0.09 -20.32 -0.58
C VAL A 426 -1.23 -21.05 -0.33
N ALA A 427 -1.19 -22.37 -0.11
CA ALA A 427 -2.39 -23.14 0.22
C ALA A 427 -3.05 -22.69 1.53
N GLY A 428 -2.28 -22.25 2.51
CA GLY A 428 -2.80 -21.71 3.76
C GLY A 428 -3.49 -20.33 3.62
N ARG A 429 -3.20 -19.60 2.55
CA ARG A 429 -3.77 -18.26 2.31
C ARG A 429 -4.95 -18.25 1.34
N ARG A 430 -4.99 -19.18 0.41
CA ARG A 430 -5.97 -19.22 -0.69
C ARG A 430 -6.68 -20.56 -0.74
N PRO A 431 -8.02 -20.59 -0.66
CA PRO A 431 -8.80 -21.82 -0.81
C PRO A 431 -8.70 -22.40 -2.23
N ILE A 432 -8.43 -21.55 -3.24
CA ILE A 432 -8.20 -21.94 -4.63
C ILE A 432 -6.76 -21.57 -5.00
N PRO A 433 -5.90 -22.54 -5.39
CA PRO A 433 -4.54 -22.24 -5.83
C PRO A 433 -4.54 -21.25 -6.98
N PRO A 434 -3.72 -20.19 -6.95
CA PRO A 434 -3.68 -19.23 -8.01
C PRO A 434 -3.01 -19.83 -9.25
N GLU A 435 -3.73 -19.91 -10.36
CA GLU A 435 -3.16 -20.39 -11.64
C GLU A 435 -2.08 -19.47 -12.18
N ARG A 436 -2.12 -18.17 -11.78
CA ARG A 436 -1.11 -17.17 -12.12
C ARG A 436 0.27 -17.42 -11.51
N PHE A 437 0.39 -18.31 -10.51
CA PHE A 437 1.68 -18.76 -10.02
C PHE A 437 2.32 -19.67 -11.06
N ILE A 438 3.16 -19.09 -11.88
CA ILE A 438 3.95 -19.80 -12.88
C ILE A 438 4.84 -20.79 -12.13
N GLY A 439 4.93 -21.98 -12.69
CA GLY A 439 5.66 -23.06 -12.02
C GLY A 439 4.90 -23.68 -10.85
N TRP A 440 3.68 -23.21 -10.52
CA TRP A 440 2.88 -23.84 -9.48
C TRP A 440 2.62 -25.33 -9.75
N ARG A 441 2.20 -25.68 -10.97
CA ARG A 441 2.00 -27.10 -11.38
C ARG A 441 3.31 -27.88 -11.38
N GLU A 442 4.39 -27.28 -11.85
CA GLU A 442 5.72 -27.89 -11.80
C GLU A 442 6.20 -28.06 -10.36
N ALA A 443 6.03 -27.05 -9.52
CA ALA A 443 6.35 -27.11 -8.10
C ALA A 443 5.53 -28.20 -7.39
N ALA A 444 4.22 -28.30 -7.65
CA ALA A 444 3.36 -29.31 -7.07
C ALA A 444 3.78 -30.71 -7.52
N ASN A 445 4.09 -30.91 -8.80
CA ASN A 445 4.57 -32.18 -9.33
C ASN A 445 5.90 -32.60 -8.69
N ARG A 446 6.88 -31.69 -8.59
CA ARG A 446 8.17 -31.98 -7.93
C ARG A 446 8.00 -32.28 -6.45
N ALA A 447 7.13 -31.55 -5.74
CA ALA A 447 6.85 -31.83 -4.34
C ALA A 447 6.19 -33.20 -4.11
N ALA A 448 5.37 -33.67 -5.05
CA ALA A 448 4.72 -34.97 -5.00
C ALA A 448 5.69 -36.15 -5.29
N MET A 449 6.70 -35.94 -6.13
CA MET A 449 7.67 -36.98 -6.51
C MET A 449 8.67 -37.36 -5.42
N GLY A 450 8.73 -36.60 -4.32
CA GLY A 450 9.71 -36.85 -3.24
C GLY A 450 11.14 -36.37 -3.55
N PRO A 451 12.09 -36.50 -2.62
CA PRO A 451 13.50 -36.27 -2.90
C PRO A 451 14.02 -37.33 -3.87
N LEU A 452 14.73 -36.90 -4.93
CA LEU A 452 15.49 -37.79 -5.81
C LEU A 452 16.62 -38.48 -5.03
#